data_4f4c685e24acb52ea6e2928b2a6ae198
#
_entry.id   4f4c685e24acb52ea6e2928b2a6ae198
#
_cell.length_a   1.000
_cell.length_b   1.000
_cell.length_c   1.000
_cell.angle_alpha   90.00
_cell.angle_beta   90.00
_cell.angle_gamma   90.00
#
_symmetry.space_group_name_H-M   'P 1'
#
loop_
_entity.id
_entity.type
_entity.pdbx_description
1 polymer ?
#
loop_
_entity_poly.entity_id
_entity_poly.type
_entity_poly.pdbx_seq_one_letter_code
_entity_poly.pdbx_strand_id
1 'polypeptide(L)'
;MVKKMKLKPGVVVVEESDGIFVGHIQKKLFFTNKNTRALLRQLYEWMSIDSLVALHQENLGSLSETLAQLDSADLLESREIDLNTIECVISHMNEIGTLLAPLLVELGFQIRTLDTRRSMISDVRGQFIRVSDVGLSFKEILAAQRREVRNSSQENFTPQINNNPRTLVILTAYPEPELLASLMSEGLEFISALATPFGALIGPLVKPGISPCFHCVELERSDRDSNWQKIAATLFMERNQKVAMPSALLAVAILTQFLPGFQESEIPHQMLGVTLSLVIGDSRQPASEPSIESTWEKWRFHPACSCHWR
;
A
#
# COMPACT_ATOMS: atom_id res chain seq x y z
N MET A 1 -18.54 1.61 11.73
CA MET A 1 -17.09 1.83 11.53
C MET A 1 -16.45 1.95 12.91
N VAL A 2 -15.47 1.12 13.22
CA VAL A 2 -14.76 1.17 14.51
C VAL A 2 -13.36 1.70 14.22
N LYS A 3 -13.10 2.96 14.59
CA LYS A 3 -11.77 3.55 14.45
C LYS A 3 -10.87 2.97 15.54
N LYS A 4 -9.84 2.22 15.16
CA LYS A 4 -8.79 1.74 16.06
C LYS A 4 -7.52 2.58 15.83
N MET A 5 -6.74 2.74 16.90
CA MET A 5 -5.48 3.48 16.86
C MET A 5 -4.42 2.82 17.74
N LYS A 6 -3.17 3.02 17.37
CA LYS A 6 -1.99 2.64 18.17
C LYS A 6 -0.85 3.62 17.94
N LEU A 7 0.17 3.59 18.78
CA LEU A 7 1.43 4.29 18.50
C LEU A 7 2.12 3.69 17.26
N LYS A 8 2.68 4.53 16.41
CA LYS A 8 3.44 4.07 15.25
C LYS A 8 4.63 3.20 15.69
N PRO A 9 5.04 2.22 14.89
CA PRO A 9 6.25 1.45 15.15
C PRO A 9 7.47 2.38 15.33
N GLY A 10 8.29 2.10 16.34
CA GLY A 10 9.46 2.92 16.66
C GLY A 10 9.18 4.15 17.54
N VAL A 11 7.92 4.44 17.85
CA VAL A 11 7.58 5.43 18.89
C VAL A 11 7.85 4.81 20.25
N VAL A 12 8.60 5.52 21.08
CA VAL A 12 8.92 5.10 22.46
C VAL A 12 8.23 5.99 23.47
N VAL A 13 7.88 5.41 24.61
CA VAL A 13 7.34 6.12 25.78
C VAL A 13 8.37 6.04 26.88
N VAL A 14 8.90 7.17 27.29
CA VAL A 14 9.93 7.27 28.35
C VAL A 14 9.36 8.06 29.52
N GLU A 15 9.36 7.45 30.70
CA GLU A 15 8.89 8.07 31.94
C GLU A 15 10.05 8.78 32.66
N GLU A 16 9.81 10.01 33.04
CA GLU A 16 10.72 10.82 33.86
C GLU A 16 10.04 11.27 35.16
N SER A 17 10.81 11.91 36.05
CA SER A 17 10.31 12.37 37.34
C SER A 17 9.20 13.41 37.22
N ASP A 18 9.23 14.23 36.20
CA ASP A 18 8.37 15.39 35.96
C ASP A 18 7.34 15.17 34.82
N GLY A 19 7.43 14.05 34.09
CA GLY A 19 6.48 13.75 33.01
C GLY A 19 6.80 12.53 32.18
N ILE A 20 6.24 12.48 30.98
CA ILE A 20 6.36 11.37 30.07
C ILE A 20 6.73 11.89 28.67
N PHE A 21 7.85 11.46 28.13
CA PHE A 21 8.19 11.66 26.73
C PHE A 21 7.56 10.58 25.88
N VAL A 22 6.99 11.01 24.73
CA VAL A 22 6.49 10.14 23.68
C VAL A 22 7.04 10.60 22.36
N GLY A 23 7.68 9.73 21.62
CA GLY A 23 8.20 10.11 20.31
C GLY A 23 9.26 9.19 19.76
N HIS A 24 9.94 9.67 18.75
CA HIS A 24 11.09 9.04 18.11
C HIS A 24 12.18 10.10 17.79
N ILE A 25 13.22 9.71 17.07
CA ILE A 25 14.39 10.58 16.80
C ILE A 25 14.00 11.93 16.20
N GLN A 26 12.97 11.99 15.37
CA GLN A 26 12.58 13.21 14.63
C GLN A 26 11.49 14.04 15.33
N LYS A 27 10.65 13.43 16.15
CA LYS A 27 9.50 14.08 16.78
C LYS A 27 9.33 13.61 18.21
N LYS A 28 9.11 14.54 19.14
CA LYS A 28 8.92 14.27 20.57
C LYS A 28 7.81 15.14 21.15
N LEU A 29 7.00 14.57 22.00
CA LEU A 29 6.02 15.25 22.85
C LEU A 29 6.36 15.00 24.30
N PHE A 30 5.97 15.93 25.18
CA PHE A 30 6.15 15.81 26.61
C PHE A 30 4.81 16.03 27.31
N PHE A 31 4.39 15.08 28.13
CA PHE A 31 3.16 15.11 28.89
C PHE A 31 3.45 15.17 30.39
N THR A 32 2.91 16.17 31.08
CA THR A 32 3.03 16.32 32.54
C THR A 32 1.93 15.59 33.30
N ASN A 33 0.84 15.24 32.60
CA ASN A 33 -0.31 14.57 33.22
C ASN A 33 -0.04 13.07 33.44
N LYS A 34 -0.04 12.64 34.71
CA LYS A 34 0.19 11.23 35.10
C LYS A 34 -0.86 10.27 34.56
N ASN A 35 -2.08 10.74 34.27
CA ASN A 35 -3.17 9.90 33.73
C ASN A 35 -2.88 9.49 32.26
N THR A 36 -2.04 10.23 31.55
CA THR A 36 -1.61 9.91 30.18
C THR A 36 -0.83 8.60 30.11
N ARG A 37 -0.17 8.19 31.21
CA ARG A 37 0.64 6.97 31.27
C ARG A 37 -0.13 5.70 30.92
N ALA A 38 -1.30 5.53 31.51
CA ALA A 38 -2.12 4.33 31.27
C ALA A 38 -2.59 4.27 29.82
N LEU A 39 -3.01 5.40 29.27
CA LEU A 39 -3.40 5.56 27.88
C LEU A 39 -2.26 5.19 26.91
N LEU A 40 -1.06 5.74 27.13
CA LEU A 40 0.08 5.51 26.25
C LEU A 40 0.52 4.04 26.23
N ARG A 41 0.46 3.35 27.37
CA ARG A 41 0.73 1.91 27.45
C ARG A 41 -0.28 1.07 26.67
N GLN A 42 -1.55 1.46 26.69
CA GLN A 42 -2.60 0.78 25.95
C GLN A 42 -2.44 0.99 24.44
N LEU A 43 -1.94 2.16 24.01
CA LEU A 43 -1.72 2.48 22.60
C LEU A 43 -0.51 1.77 21.95
N TYR A 44 0.23 0.93 22.67
CA TYR A 44 1.17 -0.01 22.02
C TYR A 44 0.43 -1.10 21.23
N GLU A 45 -0.82 -1.37 21.59
CA GLU A 45 -1.71 -2.30 20.89
C GLU A 45 -2.83 -1.53 20.17
N TRP A 46 -3.48 -2.22 19.22
CA TRP A 46 -4.63 -1.65 18.53
C TRP A 46 -5.84 -1.49 19.44
N MET A 47 -6.17 -0.26 19.80
CA MET A 47 -7.30 0.08 20.65
C MET A 47 -8.40 0.80 19.88
N SER A 48 -9.67 0.41 20.07
CA SER A 48 -10.80 1.18 19.55
C SER A 48 -11.02 2.45 20.37
N ILE A 49 -11.52 3.50 19.74
CA ILE A 49 -11.90 4.72 20.47
C ILE A 49 -12.93 4.40 21.58
N ASP A 50 -13.91 3.55 21.26
CA ASP A 50 -14.93 3.16 22.24
C ASP A 50 -14.32 2.44 23.47
N SER A 51 -13.32 1.56 23.21
CA SER A 51 -12.60 0.89 24.30
C SER A 51 -11.78 1.89 25.13
N LEU A 52 -11.11 2.86 24.50
CA LEU A 52 -10.36 3.90 25.21
C LEU A 52 -11.29 4.80 26.02
N VAL A 53 -12.42 5.19 25.46
CA VAL A 53 -13.44 5.97 26.17
C VAL A 53 -13.98 5.19 27.38
N ALA A 54 -14.28 3.90 27.22
CA ALA A 54 -14.76 3.07 28.30
C ALA A 54 -13.74 2.91 29.46
N LEU A 55 -12.45 2.83 29.13
CA LEU A 55 -11.37 2.68 30.11
C LEU A 55 -10.99 3.99 30.81
N HIS A 56 -11.27 5.15 30.20
CA HIS A 56 -10.87 6.48 30.67
C HIS A 56 -12.05 7.40 30.94
N GLN A 57 -13.21 6.86 31.33
CA GLN A 57 -14.47 7.61 31.54
C GLN A 57 -14.31 8.82 32.49
N GLU A 58 -13.46 8.71 33.51
CA GLU A 58 -13.23 9.78 34.49
C GLU A 58 -12.36 10.94 33.93
N ASN A 59 -11.67 10.76 32.77
CA ASN A 59 -10.67 11.69 32.26
C ASN A 59 -10.81 11.94 30.74
N LEU A 60 -12.03 12.00 30.23
CA LEU A 60 -12.30 12.13 28.79
C LEU A 60 -11.67 13.35 28.13
N GLY A 61 -11.61 14.48 28.86
CA GLY A 61 -10.95 15.69 28.34
C GLY A 61 -9.45 15.49 28.11
N SER A 62 -8.78 14.86 29.08
CA SER A 62 -7.34 14.55 28.96
C SER A 62 -7.08 13.48 27.89
N LEU A 63 -7.98 12.50 27.73
CA LEU A 63 -7.91 11.50 26.67
C LEU A 63 -7.95 12.16 25.28
N SER A 64 -8.97 12.98 25.04
CA SER A 64 -9.18 13.69 23.78
C SER A 64 -7.99 14.59 23.42
N GLU A 65 -7.49 15.36 24.40
CA GLU A 65 -6.35 16.25 24.21
C GLU A 65 -5.07 15.47 23.88
N THR A 66 -4.80 14.39 24.63
CA THR A 66 -3.61 13.56 24.39
C THR A 66 -3.64 12.91 23.02
N LEU A 67 -4.79 12.35 22.61
CA LEU A 67 -4.94 11.76 21.28
C LEU A 67 -4.76 12.80 20.16
N ALA A 68 -5.32 14.00 20.33
CA ALA A 68 -5.18 15.08 19.36
C ALA A 68 -3.71 15.55 19.22
N GLN A 69 -2.97 15.64 20.35
CA GLN A 69 -1.55 15.99 20.32
C GLN A 69 -0.70 14.91 19.64
N LEU A 70 -0.96 13.63 19.94
CA LEU A 70 -0.27 12.51 19.31
C LEU A 70 -0.54 12.46 17.79
N ASP A 71 -1.79 12.69 17.39
CA ASP A 71 -2.19 12.70 15.98
C ASP A 71 -1.57 13.89 15.23
N SER A 72 -1.61 15.09 15.80
CA SER A 72 -0.98 16.29 15.21
C SER A 72 0.54 16.17 15.06
N ALA A 73 1.18 15.41 15.96
CA ALA A 73 2.59 15.07 15.88
C ALA A 73 2.90 13.89 14.94
N ASP A 74 1.87 13.29 14.35
CA ASP A 74 1.99 12.12 13.48
C ASP A 74 2.63 10.90 14.18
N LEU A 75 2.33 10.73 15.48
CA LEU A 75 2.83 9.61 16.30
C LEU A 75 1.83 8.46 16.42
N LEU A 76 0.59 8.65 15.96
CA LEU A 76 -0.45 7.63 15.93
C LEU A 76 -0.58 7.00 14.53
N GLU A 77 -0.78 5.70 14.52
CA GLU A 77 -1.35 4.98 13.40
C GLU A 77 -2.84 4.79 13.70
N SER A 78 -3.71 5.31 12.83
CA SER A 78 -5.15 5.11 12.93
C SER A 78 -5.61 4.19 11.80
N ARG A 79 -6.49 3.26 12.14
CA ARG A 79 -7.11 2.36 11.18
C ARG A 79 -8.62 2.41 11.39
N GLU A 80 -9.33 2.94 10.41
CA GLU A 80 -10.76 2.68 10.33
C GLU A 80 -10.93 1.27 9.77
N ILE A 81 -11.35 0.36 10.63
CA ILE A 81 -11.78 -0.96 10.17
C ILE A 81 -13.18 -0.73 9.60
N ASP A 82 -13.25 -0.35 8.35
CA ASP A 82 -14.46 -0.53 7.58
C ASP A 82 -14.57 -2.03 7.32
N LEU A 83 -15.66 -2.62 7.80
CA LEU A 83 -16.02 -4.01 7.50
C LEU A 83 -16.33 -4.21 6.01
N ASN A 84 -16.42 -3.14 5.22
CA ASN A 84 -16.42 -3.13 3.77
C ASN A 84 -14.99 -3.30 3.25
N THR A 85 -14.47 -4.51 3.40
CA THR A 85 -13.13 -4.84 3.01
C THR A 85 -12.88 -4.57 1.54
N ILE A 86 -11.89 -3.73 1.25
CA ILE A 86 -11.37 -3.55 -0.10
C ILE A 86 -10.69 -4.85 -0.52
N GLU A 87 -11.06 -5.36 -1.68
CA GLU A 87 -10.37 -6.46 -2.31
C GLU A 87 -9.22 -5.94 -3.15
N CYS A 88 -7.98 -6.27 -2.79
CA CYS A 88 -6.81 -6.01 -3.61
C CYS A 88 -6.54 -7.20 -4.53
N VAL A 89 -6.51 -6.94 -5.84
CA VAL A 89 -6.24 -7.96 -6.86
C VAL A 89 -4.86 -7.71 -7.44
N ILE A 90 -3.90 -8.61 -7.18
CA ILE A 90 -2.53 -8.51 -7.68
C ILE A 90 -2.48 -9.14 -9.08
N SER A 91 -2.00 -8.39 -10.08
CA SER A 91 -1.96 -8.89 -11.47
C SER A 91 -0.97 -10.04 -11.66
N HIS A 92 0.26 -9.88 -11.17
CA HIS A 92 1.32 -10.89 -11.29
C HIS A 92 2.01 -11.10 -9.95
N MET A 93 2.32 -12.37 -9.63
CA MET A 93 3.04 -12.75 -8.42
C MET A 93 4.56 -12.82 -8.70
N ASN A 94 5.10 -11.75 -9.29
CA ASN A 94 6.53 -11.50 -9.43
C ASN A 94 7.15 -11.03 -8.10
N GLU A 95 8.36 -10.47 -8.12
CA GLU A 95 9.05 -9.98 -6.93
C GLU A 95 8.19 -8.97 -6.14
N ILE A 96 7.50 -8.05 -6.84
CA ILE A 96 6.62 -7.07 -6.20
C ILE A 96 5.39 -7.77 -5.61
N GLY A 97 4.70 -8.58 -6.39
CA GLY A 97 3.48 -9.26 -5.94
C GLY A 97 3.71 -10.16 -4.72
N THR A 98 4.82 -10.91 -4.71
CA THR A 98 5.17 -11.81 -3.61
C THR A 98 5.58 -11.10 -2.33
N LEU A 99 6.18 -9.91 -2.43
CA LEU A 99 6.51 -9.06 -1.28
C LEU A 99 5.30 -8.28 -0.78
N LEU A 100 4.42 -7.86 -1.69
CA LEU A 100 3.25 -7.03 -1.37
C LEU A 100 2.15 -7.84 -0.67
N ALA A 101 1.90 -9.08 -1.11
CA ALA A 101 0.78 -9.88 -0.64
C ALA A 101 0.74 -10.05 0.89
N PRO A 102 1.83 -10.40 1.62
CA PRO A 102 1.80 -10.51 3.07
C PRO A 102 1.48 -9.19 3.75
N LEU A 103 2.02 -8.08 3.25
CA LEU A 103 1.78 -6.74 3.81
C LEU A 103 0.31 -6.32 3.65
N LEU A 104 -0.31 -6.66 2.51
CA LEU A 104 -1.74 -6.41 2.31
C LEU A 104 -2.60 -7.20 3.29
N VAL A 105 -2.23 -8.45 3.59
CA VAL A 105 -2.92 -9.26 4.61
C VAL A 105 -2.79 -8.63 5.99
N GLU A 106 -1.58 -8.21 6.39
CA GLU A 106 -1.33 -7.51 7.66
C GLU A 106 -2.10 -6.19 7.76
N LEU A 107 -2.21 -5.45 6.65
CA LEU A 107 -2.99 -4.23 6.56
C LEU A 107 -4.51 -4.49 6.57
N GLY A 108 -4.96 -5.75 6.55
CA GLY A 108 -6.37 -6.12 6.64
C GLY A 108 -7.13 -6.15 5.32
N PHE A 109 -6.43 -6.05 4.18
CA PHE A 109 -7.06 -6.19 2.87
C PHE A 109 -7.41 -7.64 2.55
N GLN A 110 -8.50 -7.82 1.81
CA GLN A 110 -8.72 -9.09 1.11
C GLN A 110 -7.83 -9.11 -0.13
N ILE A 111 -7.14 -10.22 -0.37
CA ILE A 111 -6.25 -10.33 -1.52
C ILE A 111 -6.65 -11.46 -2.45
N ARG A 112 -6.50 -11.22 -3.73
CA ARG A 112 -6.65 -12.19 -4.82
C ARG A 112 -5.56 -11.95 -5.85
N THR A 113 -5.29 -12.90 -6.70
CA THR A 113 -4.37 -12.72 -7.83
C THR A 113 -4.99 -13.17 -9.14
N LEU A 114 -4.58 -12.50 -10.22
CA LEU A 114 -4.87 -12.90 -11.60
C LEU A 114 -3.80 -13.87 -12.13
N ASP A 115 -2.66 -13.98 -11.45
CA ASP A 115 -1.58 -14.89 -11.85
C ASP A 115 -2.04 -16.35 -11.73
N THR A 116 -2.09 -17.04 -12.86
CA THR A 116 -2.53 -18.44 -12.96
C THR A 116 -1.37 -19.43 -12.94
N ARG A 117 -0.13 -18.96 -12.98
CA ARG A 117 1.04 -19.81 -12.95
C ARG A 117 1.19 -20.52 -11.60
N ARG A 118 1.95 -21.60 -11.59
CA ARG A 118 2.34 -22.30 -10.37
C ARG A 118 3.65 -21.71 -9.82
N SER A 119 3.76 -21.69 -8.50
CA SER A 119 4.98 -21.24 -7.83
C SER A 119 6.17 -22.14 -8.16
N MET A 120 7.33 -21.51 -8.30
CA MET A 120 8.61 -22.18 -8.57
C MET A 120 9.56 -21.96 -7.40
N ILE A 121 10.66 -22.70 -7.37
CA ILE A 121 11.70 -22.54 -6.34
C ILE A 121 12.25 -21.10 -6.31
N SER A 122 12.27 -20.42 -7.45
CA SER A 122 12.69 -19.02 -7.57
C SER A 122 11.73 -18.03 -6.91
N ASP A 123 10.49 -18.43 -6.63
CA ASP A 123 9.49 -17.61 -5.96
C ASP A 123 9.55 -17.74 -4.43
N VAL A 124 10.31 -18.72 -3.92
CA VAL A 124 10.49 -18.93 -2.47
C VAL A 124 11.18 -17.71 -1.88
N ARG A 125 10.46 -16.98 -1.01
CA ARG A 125 10.93 -15.76 -0.35
C ARG A 125 10.39 -15.67 1.07
N GLY A 126 11.30 -15.78 2.00
CA GLY A 126 10.98 -15.64 3.42
C GLY A 126 9.88 -16.61 3.90
N GLN A 127 8.96 -16.09 4.69
CA GLN A 127 7.87 -16.88 5.28
C GLN A 127 6.62 -16.94 4.40
N PHE A 128 6.50 -16.09 3.38
CA PHE A 128 5.28 -15.99 2.59
C PHE A 128 5.14 -17.11 1.56
N ILE A 129 6.21 -17.39 0.79
CA ILE A 129 6.24 -18.54 -0.12
C ILE A 129 7.32 -19.49 0.40
N ARG A 130 6.89 -20.64 0.91
CA ARG A 130 7.75 -21.65 1.52
C ARG A 130 8.17 -22.66 0.46
N VAL A 131 9.21 -23.42 0.76
CA VAL A 131 9.62 -24.53 -0.12
C VAL A 131 8.49 -25.56 -0.32
N SER A 132 7.65 -25.74 0.71
CA SER A 132 6.46 -26.61 0.65
C SER A 132 5.39 -26.15 -0.34
N ASP A 133 5.41 -24.87 -0.72
CA ASP A 133 4.41 -24.28 -1.59
C ASP A 133 4.79 -24.39 -3.07
N VAL A 134 6.01 -24.85 -3.36
CA VAL A 134 6.48 -25.03 -4.74
C VAL A 134 5.58 -26.02 -5.49
N GLY A 135 5.09 -25.59 -6.64
CA GLY A 135 4.14 -26.35 -7.47
C GLY A 135 2.67 -26.06 -7.18
N LEU A 136 2.34 -25.35 -6.08
CA LEU A 136 0.99 -24.87 -5.85
C LEU A 136 0.71 -23.62 -6.70
N SER A 137 -0.56 -23.38 -7.01
CA SER A 137 -0.98 -22.11 -7.60
C SER A 137 -0.90 -20.99 -6.54
N PHE A 138 -0.62 -19.76 -6.96
CA PHE A 138 -0.63 -18.63 -6.02
C PHE A 138 -2.00 -18.43 -5.36
N LYS A 139 -3.07 -18.83 -6.02
CA LYS A 139 -4.43 -18.80 -5.46
C LYS A 139 -4.56 -19.71 -4.24
N GLU A 140 -3.99 -20.92 -4.31
CA GLU A 140 -3.96 -21.88 -3.19
C GLU A 140 -3.10 -21.36 -2.04
N ILE A 141 -1.93 -20.79 -2.36
CA ILE A 141 -1.00 -20.19 -1.37
C ILE A 141 -1.70 -19.06 -0.62
N LEU A 142 -2.30 -18.11 -1.33
CA LEU A 142 -3.03 -16.99 -0.72
C LEU A 142 -4.20 -17.45 0.15
N ALA A 143 -4.92 -18.49 -0.27
CA ALA A 143 -6.02 -19.06 0.51
C ALA A 143 -5.53 -19.72 1.82
N ALA A 144 -4.39 -20.41 1.79
CA ALA A 144 -3.76 -21.00 2.98
C ALA A 144 -3.31 -19.92 3.97
N GLN A 145 -2.63 -18.90 3.50
CA GLN A 145 -2.14 -17.76 4.31
C GLN A 145 -3.29 -17.04 5.02
N ARG A 146 -4.39 -16.80 4.35
CA ARG A 146 -5.60 -16.21 4.96
C ARG A 146 -6.13 -17.05 6.12
N ARG A 147 -6.08 -18.39 6.01
CA ARG A 147 -6.51 -19.30 7.09
C ARG A 147 -5.56 -19.23 8.28
N GLU A 148 -4.25 -19.17 8.06
CA GLU A 148 -3.24 -19.05 9.12
C GLU A 148 -3.43 -17.75 9.91
N VAL A 149 -3.59 -16.60 9.25
CA VAL A 149 -3.82 -15.31 9.90
C VAL A 149 -5.13 -15.31 10.71
N ARG A 150 -6.21 -15.90 10.17
CA ARG A 150 -7.48 -16.01 10.90
C ARG A 150 -7.38 -16.89 12.16
N ASN A 151 -6.60 -17.96 12.10
CA ASN A 151 -6.42 -18.87 13.23
C ASN A 151 -5.50 -18.29 14.32
N SER A 152 -4.56 -17.42 13.95
CA SER A 152 -3.66 -16.74 14.90
C SER A 152 -4.30 -15.53 15.61
N SER A 153 -5.32 -14.93 14.99
CA SER A 153 -6.09 -13.84 15.58
C SER A 153 -7.13 -14.44 16.55
N GLN A 154 -6.89 -14.37 17.86
CA GLN A 154 -7.83 -14.82 18.90
C GLN A 154 -9.12 -13.97 18.97
N GLU A 155 -9.27 -12.94 18.18
CA GLU A 155 -10.52 -12.19 18.08
C GLU A 155 -11.51 -12.95 17.20
N ASN A 156 -12.74 -13.12 17.73
CA ASN A 156 -13.91 -13.62 16.99
C ASN A 156 -14.31 -12.62 15.87
N PHE A 157 -13.41 -12.41 14.93
CA PHE A 157 -13.67 -11.62 13.75
C PHE A 157 -14.47 -12.51 12.78
N THR A 158 -15.78 -12.38 12.81
CA THR A 158 -16.66 -12.88 11.75
C THR A 158 -16.59 -11.84 10.61
N PRO A 159 -15.85 -12.07 9.52
CA PRO A 159 -15.89 -11.16 8.40
C PRO A 159 -17.32 -11.19 7.87
N GLN A 160 -18.00 -10.06 7.96
CA GLN A 160 -19.20 -9.88 7.14
C GLN A 160 -18.68 -9.85 5.70
N ILE A 161 -18.98 -10.91 4.97
CA ILE A 161 -18.72 -11.00 3.52
C ILE A 161 -19.65 -9.96 2.90
N ASN A 162 -19.10 -8.80 2.62
CA ASN A 162 -19.81 -7.81 1.84
C ASN A 162 -19.93 -8.35 0.41
N ASN A 163 -21.14 -8.49 -0.07
CA ASN A 163 -21.41 -9.08 -1.38
C ASN A 163 -20.90 -8.23 -2.56
N ASN A 164 -20.29 -7.04 -2.29
CA ASN A 164 -19.73 -6.19 -3.31
C ASN A 164 -18.56 -5.34 -2.74
N PRO A 165 -17.39 -5.93 -2.44
CA PRO A 165 -16.24 -5.18 -1.96
C PRO A 165 -15.75 -4.23 -3.07
N ARG A 166 -15.32 -3.01 -2.70
CA ARG A 166 -14.59 -2.14 -3.61
C ARG A 166 -13.29 -2.84 -4.02
N THR A 167 -13.07 -2.99 -5.32
CA THR A 167 -11.91 -3.72 -5.83
C THR A 167 -10.85 -2.75 -6.33
N LEU A 168 -9.61 -2.94 -5.88
CA LEU A 168 -8.42 -2.28 -6.42
C LEU A 168 -7.52 -3.31 -7.09
N VAL A 169 -7.26 -3.13 -8.38
CA VAL A 169 -6.31 -3.98 -9.11
C VAL A 169 -4.92 -3.34 -9.06
N ILE A 170 -3.93 -4.11 -8.63
CA ILE A 170 -2.53 -3.67 -8.53
C ILE A 170 -1.75 -4.35 -9.65
N LEU A 171 -1.30 -3.54 -10.61
CA LEU A 171 -0.51 -3.98 -11.76
C LEU A 171 0.96 -4.02 -11.35
N THR A 172 1.49 -5.20 -11.11
CA THR A 172 2.87 -5.42 -10.63
C THR A 172 3.86 -5.72 -11.75
N ALA A 173 3.38 -5.80 -12.98
CA ALA A 173 4.16 -5.88 -14.22
C ALA A 173 3.58 -4.93 -15.25
N TYR A 174 4.33 -4.67 -16.33
CA TYR A 174 3.82 -3.87 -17.43
C TYR A 174 2.54 -4.49 -17.99
N PRO A 175 1.41 -3.74 -18.02
CA PRO A 175 0.10 -4.34 -18.19
C PRO A 175 -0.17 -4.78 -19.63
N GLU A 176 -0.97 -5.82 -19.74
CA GLU A 176 -1.50 -6.28 -21.02
C GLU A 176 -2.60 -5.34 -21.52
N PRO A 177 -2.64 -5.00 -22.82
CA PRO A 177 -3.69 -4.15 -23.39
C PRO A 177 -5.10 -4.69 -23.14
N GLU A 178 -5.28 -6.01 -23.23
CA GLU A 178 -6.54 -6.70 -23.00
C GLU A 178 -6.99 -6.56 -21.55
N LEU A 179 -6.04 -6.69 -20.59
CA LEU A 179 -6.34 -6.49 -19.17
C LEU A 179 -6.75 -5.03 -18.93
N LEU A 180 -6.04 -4.06 -19.47
CA LEU A 180 -6.40 -2.64 -19.32
C LEU A 180 -7.80 -2.35 -19.91
N ALA A 181 -8.12 -2.92 -21.08
CA ALA A 181 -9.42 -2.76 -21.70
C ALA A 181 -10.54 -3.35 -20.82
N SER A 182 -10.32 -4.54 -20.24
CA SER A 182 -11.26 -5.17 -19.30
C SER A 182 -11.46 -4.30 -18.06
N LEU A 183 -10.39 -3.85 -17.40
CA LEU A 183 -10.48 -3.01 -16.21
C LEU A 183 -11.25 -1.70 -16.49
N MET A 184 -10.99 -1.06 -17.62
CA MET A 184 -11.68 0.15 -18.03
C MET A 184 -13.16 -0.11 -18.32
N SER A 185 -13.51 -1.22 -18.99
CA SER A 185 -14.88 -1.57 -19.34
C SER A 185 -15.72 -1.97 -18.13
N GLU A 186 -15.12 -2.64 -17.16
CA GLU A 186 -15.74 -3.08 -15.92
C GLU A 186 -15.82 -1.96 -14.86
N GLY A 187 -15.18 -0.80 -15.12
CA GLY A 187 -15.15 0.32 -14.20
C GLY A 187 -14.29 0.07 -12.95
N LEU A 188 -13.35 -0.88 -13.02
CA LEU A 188 -12.49 -1.24 -11.90
C LEU A 188 -11.34 -0.25 -11.73
N GLU A 189 -11.11 0.14 -10.48
CA GLU A 189 -9.97 1.01 -10.15
C GLU A 189 -8.68 0.20 -10.14
N PHE A 190 -7.60 0.80 -10.66
CA PHE A 190 -6.30 0.13 -10.70
C PHE A 190 -5.13 1.09 -10.54
N ILE A 191 -4.03 0.58 -9.98
CA ILE A 191 -2.77 1.30 -9.82
C ILE A 191 -1.62 0.44 -10.32
N SER A 192 -0.62 1.04 -10.98
CA SER A 192 0.59 0.32 -11.34
C SER A 192 1.69 0.49 -10.27
N ALA A 193 2.46 -0.57 -10.05
CA ALA A 193 3.65 -0.58 -9.20
C ALA A 193 4.70 -1.41 -9.92
N LEU A 194 5.63 -0.71 -10.58
CA LEU A 194 6.63 -1.32 -11.45
C LEU A 194 8.02 -1.08 -10.88
N ALA A 195 8.84 -2.11 -10.85
CA ALA A 195 10.26 -1.96 -10.59
C ALA A 195 11.00 -1.65 -11.89
N THR A 196 11.94 -0.73 -11.82
CA THR A 196 12.87 -0.43 -12.91
C THR A 196 14.28 -0.89 -12.52
N PRO A 197 15.23 -0.95 -13.46
CA PRO A 197 16.62 -1.27 -13.11
C PRO A 197 17.24 -0.35 -12.06
N PHE A 198 16.73 0.88 -11.96
CA PHE A 198 17.29 1.93 -11.10
C PHE A 198 16.34 2.41 -10.00
N GLY A 199 15.17 1.79 -9.84
CA GLY A 199 14.20 2.25 -8.84
C GLY A 199 12.79 1.73 -9.08
N ALA A 200 11.78 2.60 -8.92
CA ALA A 200 10.38 2.21 -9.00
C ALA A 200 9.50 3.28 -9.66
N LEU A 201 8.45 2.83 -10.32
CA LEU A 201 7.36 3.65 -10.86
C LEU A 201 6.05 3.24 -10.20
N ILE A 202 5.42 4.17 -9.48
CA ILE A 202 4.15 3.93 -8.78
C ILE A 202 3.09 4.84 -9.38
N GLY A 203 1.96 4.25 -9.74
CA GLY A 203 0.86 4.97 -10.39
C GLY A 203 0.97 5.02 -11.93
N PRO A 204 -0.01 5.65 -12.58
CA PRO A 204 -1.10 6.36 -11.92
C PRO A 204 -2.11 5.41 -11.26
N LEU A 205 -2.79 5.92 -10.23
CA LEU A 205 -4.07 5.37 -9.85
C LEU A 205 -5.08 5.80 -10.90
N VAL A 206 -5.73 4.83 -11.51
CA VAL A 206 -6.76 5.05 -12.53
C VAL A 206 -8.13 4.75 -11.95
N LYS A 207 -9.01 5.74 -12.04
CA LYS A 207 -10.45 5.59 -11.81
C LYS A 207 -11.16 5.83 -13.13
N PRO A 208 -11.72 4.77 -13.77
CA PRO A 208 -12.33 4.88 -15.10
C PRO A 208 -13.36 6.01 -15.20
N GLY A 209 -13.23 6.83 -16.23
CA GLY A 209 -14.10 8.00 -16.47
C GLY A 209 -13.79 9.24 -15.62
N ILE A 210 -12.95 9.14 -14.58
CA ILE A 210 -12.64 10.24 -13.65
C ILE A 210 -11.19 10.71 -13.78
N SER A 211 -10.26 9.79 -14.01
CA SER A 211 -8.85 10.11 -14.20
C SER A 211 -8.34 9.67 -15.58
N PRO A 212 -7.22 10.24 -16.07
CA PRO A 212 -6.54 9.72 -17.24
C PRO A 212 -6.26 8.22 -17.07
N CYS A 213 -6.53 7.44 -18.09
CA CYS A 213 -6.23 6.01 -18.09
C CYS A 213 -4.77 5.74 -18.45
N PHE A 214 -4.33 4.49 -18.32
CA PHE A 214 -2.96 4.11 -18.67
C PHE A 214 -2.63 4.40 -20.15
N HIS A 215 -3.62 4.26 -21.05
CA HIS A 215 -3.42 4.60 -22.47
C HIS A 215 -3.20 6.10 -22.71
N CYS A 216 -3.81 6.99 -21.91
CA CYS A 216 -3.48 8.42 -21.96
C CYS A 216 -2.00 8.67 -21.64
N VAL A 217 -1.47 7.97 -20.65
CA VAL A 217 -0.05 8.04 -20.25
C VAL A 217 0.85 7.57 -21.41
N GLU A 218 0.50 6.46 -22.05
CA GLU A 218 1.26 5.90 -23.17
C GLU A 218 1.27 6.84 -24.39
N LEU A 219 0.14 7.45 -24.70
CA LEU A 219 0.04 8.44 -25.79
C LEU A 219 0.87 9.68 -25.47
N GLU A 220 0.77 10.24 -24.28
CA GLU A 220 1.56 11.39 -23.85
C GLU A 220 3.07 11.11 -23.91
N ARG A 221 3.48 9.90 -23.50
CA ARG A 221 4.88 9.47 -23.62
C ARG A 221 5.31 9.31 -25.08
N SER A 222 4.42 8.81 -25.94
CA SER A 222 4.69 8.70 -27.38
C SER A 222 4.83 10.07 -28.05
N ASP A 223 4.08 11.07 -27.61
CA ASP A 223 4.21 12.44 -28.12
C ASP A 223 5.54 13.08 -27.72
N ARG A 224 6.08 12.70 -26.56
CA ARG A 224 7.38 13.20 -26.05
C ARG A 224 8.59 12.45 -26.62
N ASP A 225 8.43 11.14 -26.85
CA ASP A 225 9.50 10.26 -27.35
C ASP A 225 8.97 9.36 -28.48
N SER A 226 9.42 9.61 -29.70
CA SER A 226 9.05 8.82 -30.88
C SER A 226 9.43 7.32 -30.79
N ASN A 227 10.33 6.94 -29.90
CA ASN A 227 10.71 5.55 -29.66
C ASN A 227 9.85 4.87 -28.57
N TRP A 228 8.98 5.64 -27.90
CA TRP A 228 8.23 5.11 -26.75
C TRP A 228 7.44 3.85 -27.08
N GLN A 229 6.79 3.77 -28.24
CA GLN A 229 6.03 2.59 -28.65
C GLN A 229 6.90 1.32 -28.72
N LYS A 230 8.16 1.45 -29.19
CA LYS A 230 9.10 0.32 -29.22
C LYS A 230 9.55 -0.06 -27.81
N ILE A 231 9.78 0.95 -26.95
CA ILE A 231 10.12 0.74 -25.53
C ILE A 231 8.98 0.03 -24.83
N ALA A 232 7.75 0.51 -24.98
CA ALA A 232 6.56 -0.08 -24.38
C ALA A 232 6.34 -1.53 -24.83
N ALA A 233 6.51 -1.81 -26.14
CA ALA A 233 6.43 -3.17 -26.66
C ALA A 233 7.49 -4.09 -26.04
N THR A 234 8.72 -3.59 -25.87
CA THR A 234 9.80 -4.35 -25.23
C THR A 234 9.49 -4.61 -23.76
N LEU A 235 9.03 -3.60 -23.00
CA LEU A 235 8.63 -3.74 -21.60
C LEU A 235 7.50 -4.77 -21.44
N PHE A 236 6.56 -4.78 -22.37
CA PHE A 236 5.50 -5.79 -22.39
C PHE A 236 6.04 -7.21 -22.65
N MET A 237 6.93 -7.37 -23.62
CA MET A 237 7.53 -8.68 -23.91
C MET A 237 8.38 -9.21 -22.75
N GLU A 238 9.06 -8.32 -22.05
CA GLU A 238 9.94 -8.64 -20.92
C GLU A 238 9.27 -8.60 -19.54
N ARG A 239 7.95 -8.41 -19.46
CA ARG A 239 7.21 -8.23 -18.20
C ARG A 239 7.37 -9.34 -17.18
N ASN A 240 7.79 -10.52 -17.60
CA ASN A 240 8.04 -11.69 -16.74
C ASN A 240 9.52 -11.82 -16.32
N GLN A 241 10.38 -10.90 -16.71
CA GLN A 241 11.77 -10.91 -16.27
C GLN A 241 11.88 -10.58 -14.78
N LYS A 242 12.92 -11.12 -14.16
CA LYS A 242 13.23 -10.82 -12.77
C LYS A 242 13.64 -9.36 -12.62
N VAL A 243 13.05 -8.70 -11.64
CA VAL A 243 13.41 -7.33 -11.30
C VAL A 243 14.43 -7.30 -10.15
N ALA A 244 15.19 -6.20 -10.09
CA ALA A 244 16.14 -6.01 -8.98
C ALA A 244 15.39 -5.93 -7.64
N MET A 245 15.83 -6.71 -6.66
CA MET A 245 15.19 -6.78 -5.35
C MET A 245 15.09 -5.41 -4.64
N PRO A 246 16.12 -4.55 -4.64
CA PRO A 246 16.00 -3.20 -4.06
C PRO A 246 14.88 -2.38 -4.69
N SER A 247 14.73 -2.45 -6.02
CA SER A 247 13.66 -1.75 -6.75
C SER A 247 12.27 -2.31 -6.40
N ALA A 248 12.15 -3.63 -6.28
CA ALA A 248 10.90 -4.27 -5.87
C ALA A 248 10.50 -3.87 -4.43
N LEU A 249 11.45 -3.88 -3.50
CA LEU A 249 11.22 -3.45 -2.12
C LEU A 249 10.80 -1.98 -2.05
N LEU A 250 11.46 -1.10 -2.83
CA LEU A 250 11.10 0.31 -2.90
C LEU A 250 9.68 0.49 -3.44
N ALA A 251 9.32 -0.22 -4.51
CA ALA A 251 7.96 -0.17 -5.08
C ALA A 251 6.91 -0.58 -4.04
N VAL A 252 7.14 -1.67 -3.31
CA VAL A 252 6.24 -2.19 -2.28
C VAL A 252 6.12 -1.21 -1.11
N ALA A 253 7.25 -0.70 -0.60
CA ALA A 253 7.26 0.23 0.53
C ALA A 253 6.46 1.50 0.24
N ILE A 254 6.65 2.07 -0.96
CA ILE A 254 5.92 3.27 -1.36
C ILE A 254 4.45 2.97 -1.62
N LEU A 255 4.13 1.88 -2.31
CA LEU A 255 2.75 1.52 -2.58
C LEU A 255 1.97 1.31 -1.28
N THR A 256 2.54 0.57 -0.31
CA THR A 256 1.89 0.32 0.98
C THR A 256 1.68 1.59 1.81
N GLN A 257 2.49 2.63 1.61
CA GLN A 257 2.29 3.93 2.25
C GLN A 257 1.03 4.65 1.72
N PHE A 258 0.66 4.44 0.45
CA PHE A 258 -0.51 5.07 -0.17
C PHE A 258 -1.81 4.28 0.00
N LEU A 259 -1.74 2.97 0.17
CA LEU A 259 -2.92 2.10 0.22
C LEU A 259 -3.91 2.42 1.36
N PRO A 260 -3.49 2.81 2.58
CA PRO A 260 -4.43 3.19 3.63
C PRO A 260 -5.36 4.35 3.23
N GLY A 261 -4.87 5.35 2.50
CA GLY A 261 -5.69 6.44 1.97
C GLY A 261 -6.75 6.00 0.96
N PHE A 262 -6.63 4.78 0.42
CA PHE A 262 -7.62 4.20 -0.48
C PHE A 262 -8.89 3.73 0.24
N GLN A 263 -8.81 3.49 1.55
CA GLN A 263 -9.94 3.14 2.40
C GLN A 263 -10.82 4.37 2.69
N GLU A 264 -10.25 5.57 2.62
CA GLU A 264 -10.95 6.82 2.83
C GLU A 264 -11.67 7.23 1.54
N SER A 265 -13.00 7.09 1.49
CA SER A 265 -13.79 7.20 0.25
C SER A 265 -14.02 8.63 -0.25
N GLU A 266 -13.72 9.67 0.55
CA GLU A 266 -14.16 11.05 0.27
C GLU A 266 -13.08 11.97 -0.31
N ILE A 267 -11.80 11.62 -0.20
CA ILE A 267 -10.70 12.47 -0.66
C ILE A 267 -10.17 11.93 -1.98
N PRO A 268 -9.98 12.77 -3.01
CA PRO A 268 -9.28 12.35 -4.22
C PRO A 268 -7.90 11.83 -3.83
N HIS A 269 -7.67 10.56 -4.08
CA HIS A 269 -6.40 9.93 -3.73
C HIS A 269 -5.26 10.68 -4.42
N GLN A 270 -4.20 11.01 -3.68
CA GLN A 270 -3.05 11.78 -4.20
C GLN A 270 -2.38 11.15 -5.44
N MET A 271 -2.52 9.84 -5.62
CA MET A 271 -2.02 9.11 -6.81
C MET A 271 -2.99 9.14 -8.00
N LEU A 272 -4.18 9.79 -7.87
CA LEU A 272 -5.18 9.80 -8.93
C LEU A 272 -4.66 10.57 -10.16
N GLY A 273 -4.41 9.84 -11.25
CA GLY A 273 -3.82 10.40 -12.48
C GLY A 273 -2.37 10.89 -12.29
N VAL A 274 -1.65 10.40 -11.29
CA VAL A 274 -0.28 10.81 -10.96
C VAL A 274 0.64 9.60 -10.92
N THR A 275 1.83 9.72 -11.50
CA THR A 275 2.92 8.74 -11.38
C THR A 275 4.03 9.32 -10.52
N LEU A 276 4.50 8.54 -9.55
CA LEU A 276 5.71 8.78 -8.81
C LEU A 276 6.83 7.92 -9.39
N SER A 277 7.87 8.57 -9.89
CA SER A 277 9.12 7.92 -10.29
C SER A 277 10.15 8.07 -9.18
N LEU A 278 10.78 6.98 -8.80
CA LEU A 278 11.87 6.95 -7.83
C LEU A 278 13.09 6.34 -8.48
N VAL A 279 14.21 7.03 -8.41
CA VAL A 279 15.50 6.59 -8.93
C VAL A 279 16.50 6.52 -7.77
N ILE A 280 17.12 5.37 -7.61
CA ILE A 280 18.21 5.17 -6.65
C ILE A 280 19.51 5.47 -7.40
N GLY A 281 20.27 6.43 -6.91
CA GLY A 281 21.59 6.77 -7.46
C GLY A 281 22.54 5.57 -7.42
N ASP A 282 23.40 5.45 -8.43
CA ASP A 282 24.38 4.36 -8.51
C ASP A 282 25.49 4.56 -7.49
N SER A 283 25.41 3.83 -6.38
CA SER A 283 26.43 3.82 -5.31
C SER A 283 27.81 3.30 -5.78
N ARG A 284 27.93 2.78 -7.01
CA ARG A 284 29.20 2.32 -7.59
C ARG A 284 30.00 3.45 -8.24
N GLN A 285 29.43 4.65 -8.37
CA GLN A 285 30.17 5.82 -8.82
C GLN A 285 30.82 6.49 -7.61
N PRO A 286 32.16 6.46 -7.48
CA PRO A 286 32.87 6.91 -6.28
C PRO A 286 32.80 8.42 -6.01
N ALA A 287 32.15 9.18 -6.89
CA ALA A 287 31.99 10.64 -6.77
C ALA A 287 30.53 11.07 -6.49
N SER A 288 29.56 10.13 -6.45
CA SER A 288 28.17 10.48 -6.19
C SER A 288 27.78 10.07 -4.76
N GLU A 289 27.22 11.00 -4.02
CA GLU A 289 26.55 10.68 -2.77
C GLU A 289 25.36 9.74 -3.07
N PRO A 290 25.07 8.75 -2.20
CA PRO A 290 23.90 7.93 -2.36
C PRO A 290 22.65 8.83 -2.32
N SER A 291 21.91 8.88 -3.42
CA SER A 291 20.75 9.74 -3.56
C SER A 291 19.52 8.91 -3.95
N ILE A 292 18.37 9.32 -3.45
CA ILE A 292 17.07 8.87 -3.96
C ILE A 292 16.39 10.11 -4.53
N GLU A 293 16.20 10.10 -5.83
CA GLU A 293 15.48 11.16 -6.52
C GLU A 293 14.02 10.75 -6.70
N SER A 294 13.11 11.69 -6.45
CA SER A 294 11.69 11.48 -6.65
C SER A 294 11.13 12.49 -7.62
N THR A 295 10.35 12.03 -8.59
CA THR A 295 9.67 12.89 -9.55
C THR A 295 8.18 12.54 -9.56
N TRP A 296 7.34 13.55 -9.39
CA TRP A 296 5.89 13.45 -9.47
C TRP A 296 5.42 13.98 -10.81
N GLU A 297 4.70 13.14 -11.57
CA GLU A 297 4.18 13.50 -12.88
C GLU A 297 2.66 13.37 -12.89
N LYS A 298 1.97 14.50 -13.13
CA LYS A 298 0.51 14.56 -13.24
C LYS A 298 0.11 14.46 -14.70
N TRP A 299 -0.69 13.44 -14.99
CA TRP A 299 -1.19 13.17 -16.34
C TRP A 299 -2.50 13.91 -16.62
N ARG A 300 -2.79 14.10 -17.91
CA ARG A 300 -4.04 14.67 -18.40
C ARG A 300 -4.75 13.68 -19.32
N PHE A 301 -6.03 13.88 -19.52
CA PHE A 301 -6.74 13.16 -20.57
C PHE A 301 -6.12 13.51 -21.93
N HIS A 302 -5.69 12.49 -22.63
CA HIS A 302 -5.07 12.69 -23.93
C HIS A 302 -6.16 12.87 -25.01
N PRO A 303 -6.05 13.88 -25.92
CA PRO A 303 -7.07 14.14 -26.94
C PRO A 303 -7.40 12.97 -27.86
N ALA A 304 -6.40 12.16 -28.16
CA ALA A 304 -6.56 10.94 -28.99
C ALA A 304 -7.09 9.73 -28.21
N CYS A 305 -7.32 9.85 -26.89
CA CYS A 305 -7.85 8.76 -26.09
C CYS A 305 -9.34 8.94 -25.84
N SER A 306 -10.13 7.89 -26.09
CA SER A 306 -11.59 7.92 -25.91
C SER A 306 -12.08 7.66 -24.48
N CYS A 307 -11.17 7.49 -23.48
CA CYS A 307 -11.54 7.08 -22.12
C CYS A 307 -12.36 8.11 -21.34
N HIS A 308 -12.43 9.35 -21.78
CA HIS A 308 -13.17 10.45 -21.14
C HIS A 308 -14.55 10.74 -21.78
N TRP A 309 -14.91 9.97 -22.81
CA TRP A 309 -16.18 10.15 -23.53
C TRP A 309 -17.32 9.27 -22.99
N ARG A 310 -17.23 8.81 -21.73
CA ARG A 310 -18.29 7.98 -21.10
C ARG A 310 -19.13 8.78 -20.14
#